data_668bd8fe088525dfbc2800f3548f02ad
#
_entry.id   668bd8fe088525dfbc2800f3548f02ad
#
_cell.length_a   1.000
_cell.length_b   1.000
_cell.length_c   1.000
_cell.angle_alpha   90.00
_cell.angle_beta   90.00
_cell.angle_gamma   90.00
#
_symmetry.space_group_name_H-M   'P 1'
#
loop_
_entity.id
_entity.type
_entity.pdbx_description
1 polymer ?
#
loop_
_entity_poly.entity_id
_entity_poly.type
_entity_poly.pdbx_seq_one_letter_code
_entity_poly.pdbx_strand_id
1 'polypeptide(L)'
;QIVGSNASRTIQYAEVPVVVVKQNSTKDSGYKKIVMPIDLSIESRQKVDWAIHLGKKFNSEVHVVYTKSSDEYLQRKIAANINLVNHHLKDSGLKYEVFAMEDGMLDNFANEILNYSNTVKADLILVMTHTEKGISELIIGTLTQQLVNRSESIPVMCIHPHETGFNYNY
;
A
#
# COMPACT_ATOMS: atom_id res chain seq x y z
N GLN A 1 -14.78 -1.92 -13.74
CA GLN A 1 -15.94 -1.77 -12.82
C GLN A 1 -15.55 -0.69 -11.82
N ILE A 2 -16.23 0.45 -11.88
CA ILE A 2 -15.99 1.58 -10.98
C ILE A 2 -16.49 1.18 -9.59
N VAL A 3 -15.67 1.43 -8.55
CA VAL A 3 -16.10 1.25 -7.17
C VAL A 3 -17.32 2.13 -6.93
N GLY A 4 -18.41 1.52 -6.50
CA GLY A 4 -19.66 2.23 -6.27
C GLY A 4 -19.53 3.31 -5.19
N SER A 5 -20.38 4.32 -5.23
CA SER A 5 -20.39 5.45 -4.30
C SER A 5 -20.37 5.01 -2.81
N ASN A 6 -21.08 3.93 -2.47
CA ASN A 6 -21.11 3.40 -1.12
C ASN A 6 -19.76 2.84 -0.66
N ALA A 7 -19.05 2.08 -1.53
CA ALA A 7 -17.73 1.56 -1.20
C ALA A 7 -16.70 2.69 -1.07
N SER A 8 -16.76 3.69 -1.96
CA SER A 8 -15.90 4.88 -1.87
C SER A 8 -16.12 5.63 -0.55
N ARG A 9 -17.38 5.81 -0.13
CA ARG A 9 -17.72 6.44 1.16
C ARG A 9 -17.23 5.59 2.33
N THR A 10 -17.39 4.28 2.27
CA THR A 10 -16.87 3.38 3.32
C THR A 10 -15.35 3.51 3.44
N ILE A 11 -14.61 3.49 2.32
CA ILE A 11 -13.17 3.70 2.33
C ILE A 11 -12.80 5.07 2.91
N GLN A 12 -13.58 6.11 2.61
CA GLN A 12 -13.28 7.48 3.04
C GLN A 12 -13.55 7.72 4.54
N TYR A 13 -14.57 7.12 5.10
CA TYR A 13 -15.06 7.46 6.45
C TYR A 13 -14.85 6.36 7.50
N ALA A 14 -14.32 5.20 7.14
CA ALA A 14 -14.03 4.15 8.11
C ALA A 14 -12.85 4.56 9.02
N GLU A 15 -13.00 4.36 10.31
CA GLU A 15 -11.93 4.59 11.30
C GLU A 15 -10.91 3.43 11.37
N VAL A 16 -11.17 2.36 10.64
CA VAL A 16 -10.35 1.15 10.57
C VAL A 16 -9.99 0.85 9.12
N PRO A 17 -8.91 0.10 8.86
CA PRO A 17 -8.58 -0.30 7.49
C PRO A 17 -9.73 -1.04 6.81
N VAL A 18 -9.96 -0.73 5.55
CA VAL A 18 -11.01 -1.31 4.71
C VAL A 18 -10.39 -2.20 3.65
N VAL A 19 -10.80 -3.46 3.61
CA VAL A 19 -10.39 -4.37 2.52
C VAL A 19 -11.48 -4.41 1.47
N VAL A 20 -11.14 -3.96 0.26
CA VAL A 20 -12.01 -4.05 -0.91
C VAL A 20 -11.79 -5.40 -1.59
N VAL A 21 -12.85 -6.19 -1.64
CA VAL A 21 -12.86 -7.53 -2.23
C VAL A 21 -13.80 -7.54 -3.42
N LYS A 22 -13.40 -8.12 -4.53
CA LYS A 22 -14.27 -8.37 -5.67
C LYS A 22 -14.65 -9.85 -5.77
N GLN A 23 -15.67 -10.15 -6.56
CA GLN A 23 -16.26 -11.49 -6.64
C GLN A 23 -15.26 -12.62 -6.87
N ASN A 24 -14.15 -12.33 -7.57
CA ASN A 24 -13.10 -13.31 -7.90
C ASN A 24 -11.91 -13.28 -6.93
N SER A 25 -11.98 -12.52 -5.84
CA SER A 25 -10.84 -12.27 -4.93
C SER A 25 -10.76 -13.23 -3.75
N THR A 26 -11.67 -14.17 -3.60
CA THR A 26 -11.71 -15.05 -2.41
C THR A 26 -10.68 -16.16 -2.49
N LYS A 27 -9.73 -16.14 -1.55
CA LYS A 27 -8.82 -17.25 -1.28
C LYS A 27 -8.93 -17.64 0.19
N ASP A 28 -9.16 -18.90 0.46
CA ASP A 28 -9.28 -19.43 1.84
C ASP A 28 -7.92 -19.50 2.58
N SER A 29 -6.81 -19.28 1.87
CA SER A 29 -5.45 -19.49 2.41
C SER A 29 -4.86 -18.33 3.21
N GLY A 30 -5.62 -17.24 3.40
CA GLY A 30 -5.10 -15.99 4.00
C GLY A 30 -4.15 -15.24 3.05
N TYR A 31 -3.48 -14.22 3.59
CA TYR A 31 -2.62 -13.32 2.80
C TYR A 31 -1.16 -13.79 2.87
N LYS A 32 -0.73 -14.67 1.97
CA LYS A 32 0.64 -15.21 1.94
C LYS A 32 1.65 -14.30 1.26
N LYS A 33 1.21 -13.50 0.28
CA LYS A 33 2.04 -12.50 -0.39
C LYS A 33 1.35 -11.15 -0.40
N ILE A 34 2.01 -10.16 0.18
CA ILE A 34 1.48 -8.81 0.35
C ILE A 34 2.34 -7.86 -0.47
N VAL A 35 1.75 -7.13 -1.42
CA VAL A 35 2.42 -6.05 -2.16
C VAL A 35 2.12 -4.72 -1.48
N MET A 36 3.17 -3.97 -1.19
CA MET A 36 3.11 -2.70 -0.47
C MET A 36 3.84 -1.60 -1.24
N PRO A 37 3.12 -0.79 -2.03
CA PRO A 37 3.71 0.38 -2.69
C PRO A 37 4.16 1.42 -1.67
N ILE A 38 5.36 1.98 -1.86
CA ILE A 38 5.89 3.09 -1.08
C ILE A 38 6.09 4.29 -1.99
N ASP A 39 5.53 5.42 -1.60
CA ASP A 39 5.65 6.71 -2.27
C ASP A 39 6.50 7.71 -1.45
N LEU A 40 6.50 8.97 -1.87
CA LEU A 40 7.26 10.05 -1.25
C LEU A 40 6.66 10.56 0.06
N SER A 41 5.43 10.16 0.41
CA SER A 41 4.75 10.63 1.61
C SER A 41 5.32 9.96 2.87
N ILE A 42 5.34 10.71 3.97
CA ILE A 42 5.74 10.18 5.28
C ILE A 42 4.71 9.15 5.76
N GLU A 43 3.46 9.40 5.47
CA GLU A 43 2.31 8.56 5.83
C GLU A 43 2.42 7.17 5.18
N SER A 44 3.03 7.09 4.00
CA SER A 44 3.25 5.82 3.29
C SER A 44 3.98 4.78 4.14
N ARG A 45 4.80 5.22 5.10
CA ARG A 45 5.53 4.34 6.02
C ARG A 45 4.63 3.66 7.05
N GLN A 46 3.48 4.25 7.39
CA GLN A 46 2.55 3.69 8.39
C GLN A 46 1.96 2.34 7.94
N LYS A 47 1.99 2.05 6.63
CA LYS A 47 1.59 0.73 6.10
C LYS A 47 2.49 -0.41 6.60
N VAL A 48 3.72 -0.12 6.97
CA VAL A 48 4.71 -1.13 7.39
C VAL A 48 4.22 -1.89 8.61
N ASP A 49 3.63 -1.20 9.58
CA ASP A 49 3.11 -1.82 10.80
C ASP A 49 1.97 -2.81 10.47
N TRP A 50 1.10 -2.43 9.54
CA TRP A 50 0.06 -3.32 9.04
C TRP A 50 0.62 -4.52 8.27
N ALA A 51 1.64 -4.29 7.44
CA ALA A 51 2.33 -5.37 6.74
C ALA A 51 2.98 -6.35 7.72
N ILE A 52 3.62 -5.84 8.78
CA ILE A 52 4.22 -6.65 9.83
C ILE A 52 3.16 -7.42 10.62
N HIS A 53 2.08 -6.76 11.02
CA HIS A 53 0.98 -7.40 11.74
C HIS A 53 0.38 -8.57 10.94
N LEU A 54 0.00 -8.30 9.68
CA LEU A 54 -0.55 -9.32 8.79
C LEU A 54 0.49 -10.40 8.46
N GLY A 55 1.73 -9.98 8.23
CA GLY A 55 2.83 -10.87 7.92
C GLY A 55 3.08 -11.89 9.02
N LYS A 56 3.10 -11.47 10.27
CA LYS A 56 3.22 -12.37 11.42
C LYS A 56 2.00 -13.28 11.56
N LYS A 57 0.80 -12.74 11.37
CA LYS A 57 -0.46 -13.50 11.50
C LYS A 57 -0.59 -14.60 10.44
N PHE A 58 -0.23 -14.31 9.19
CA PHE A 58 -0.44 -15.22 8.06
C PHE A 58 0.85 -15.88 7.56
N ASN A 59 1.99 -15.60 8.19
CA ASN A 59 3.33 -16.01 7.71
C ASN A 59 3.53 -15.57 6.25
N SER A 60 3.37 -14.27 6.01
CA SER A 60 3.41 -13.67 4.69
C SER A 60 4.81 -13.27 4.28
N GLU A 61 5.03 -13.20 2.98
CA GLU A 61 6.14 -12.51 2.35
C GLU A 61 5.69 -11.11 1.91
N VAL A 62 6.44 -10.07 2.24
CA VAL A 62 6.11 -8.67 1.93
C VAL A 62 6.94 -8.19 0.74
N HIS A 63 6.28 -7.74 -0.31
CA HIS A 63 6.90 -7.15 -1.49
C HIS A 63 6.73 -5.64 -1.47
N VAL A 64 7.80 -4.95 -1.13
CA VAL A 64 7.86 -3.48 -1.16
C VAL A 64 8.14 -3.03 -2.58
N VAL A 65 7.28 -2.20 -3.16
CA VAL A 65 7.47 -1.68 -4.51
C VAL A 65 7.50 -0.17 -4.52
N TYR A 66 8.36 0.43 -5.30
CA TYR A 66 8.48 1.87 -5.44
C TYR A 66 8.97 2.26 -6.84
N THR A 67 8.71 3.50 -7.25
CA THR A 67 9.20 4.03 -8.52
C THR A 67 10.52 4.78 -8.30
N LYS A 68 11.52 4.51 -9.13
CA LYS A 68 12.72 5.34 -9.24
C LYS A 68 12.32 6.71 -9.77
N SER A 69 13.12 7.71 -9.50
CA SER A 69 12.96 9.05 -10.05
C SER A 69 14.27 9.51 -10.66
N SER A 70 14.19 10.15 -11.81
CA SER A 70 15.33 10.84 -12.44
C SER A 70 15.69 12.15 -11.71
N ASP A 71 14.79 12.72 -10.94
CA ASP A 71 15.02 13.87 -10.08
C ASP A 71 15.78 13.44 -8.81
N GLU A 72 16.98 13.98 -8.60
CA GLU A 72 17.84 13.63 -7.47
C GLU A 72 17.20 13.90 -6.10
N TYR A 73 16.43 14.98 -5.97
CA TYR A 73 15.79 15.32 -4.71
C TYR A 73 14.69 14.32 -4.37
N LEU A 74 13.86 13.96 -5.34
CA LEU A 74 12.82 12.95 -5.17
C LEU A 74 13.44 11.57 -4.94
N GLN A 75 14.53 11.24 -5.66
CA GLN A 75 15.25 9.98 -5.46
C GLN A 75 15.83 9.85 -4.05
N ARG A 76 16.35 10.94 -3.47
CA ARG A 76 16.84 10.94 -2.07
C ARG A 76 15.69 10.75 -1.07
N LYS A 77 14.54 11.37 -1.32
CA LYS A 77 13.35 11.20 -0.46
C LYS A 77 12.84 9.76 -0.48
N ILE A 78 12.67 9.16 -1.66
CA ILE A 78 12.20 7.77 -1.76
C ILE A 78 13.21 6.80 -1.13
N ALA A 79 14.51 7.02 -1.34
CA ALA A 79 15.55 6.22 -0.73
C ALA A 79 15.50 6.27 0.81
N ALA A 80 15.26 7.45 1.39
CA ALA A 80 15.09 7.59 2.84
C ALA A 80 13.87 6.80 3.35
N ASN A 81 12.73 6.88 2.65
CA ASN A 81 11.55 6.09 2.99
C ASN A 81 11.82 4.58 2.89
N ILE A 82 12.45 4.13 1.81
CA ILE A 82 12.77 2.72 1.61
C ILE A 82 13.75 2.20 2.66
N ASN A 83 14.77 2.99 3.03
CA ASN A 83 15.72 2.60 4.07
C ASN A 83 15.02 2.39 5.43
N LEU A 84 14.07 3.25 5.76
CA LEU A 84 13.31 3.14 7.01
C LEU A 84 12.38 1.91 6.99
N VAL A 85 11.68 1.70 5.89
CA VAL A 85 10.85 0.50 5.66
C VAL A 85 11.69 -0.78 5.76
N ASN A 86 12.86 -0.80 5.12
CA ASN A 86 13.80 -1.93 5.19
C ASN A 86 14.24 -2.24 6.62
N HIS A 87 14.54 -1.21 7.41
CA HIS A 87 14.95 -1.38 8.80
C HIS A 87 13.83 -2.07 9.61
N HIS A 88 12.60 -1.55 9.52
CA HIS A 88 11.45 -2.11 10.24
C HIS A 88 11.13 -3.54 9.80
N LEU A 89 11.13 -3.84 8.50
CA LEU A 89 10.86 -5.18 8.01
C LEU A 89 11.95 -6.18 8.42
N LYS A 90 13.22 -5.77 8.37
CA LYS A 90 14.35 -6.59 8.81
C LYS A 90 14.24 -6.93 10.29
N ASP A 91 13.93 -5.95 11.13
CA ASP A 91 13.79 -6.14 12.58
C ASP A 91 12.56 -7.01 12.92
N SER A 92 11.55 -7.00 12.08
CA SER A 92 10.35 -7.85 12.26
C SER A 92 10.59 -9.34 12.06
N GLY A 93 11.69 -9.72 11.38
CA GLY A 93 12.03 -11.08 10.99
C GLY A 93 11.18 -11.69 9.88
N LEU A 94 10.35 -10.89 9.20
CA LEU A 94 9.56 -11.34 8.06
C LEU A 94 10.41 -11.53 6.81
N LYS A 95 9.97 -12.44 5.93
CA LYS A 95 10.47 -12.46 4.56
C LYS A 95 9.96 -11.24 3.81
N TYR A 96 10.85 -10.52 3.15
CA TYR A 96 10.46 -9.42 2.29
C TYR A 96 11.42 -9.22 1.13
N GLU A 97 10.92 -8.63 0.08
CA GLU A 97 11.67 -8.21 -1.09
C GLU A 97 11.39 -6.74 -1.39
N VAL A 98 12.37 -6.05 -1.98
CA VAL A 98 12.23 -4.65 -2.39
C VAL A 98 12.46 -4.58 -3.89
N PHE A 99 11.46 -4.11 -4.61
CA PHE A 99 11.48 -4.00 -6.05
C PHE A 99 11.34 -2.54 -6.49
N ALA A 100 12.34 -2.05 -7.23
CA ALA A 100 12.33 -0.73 -7.83
C ALA A 100 11.76 -0.82 -9.25
N MET A 101 10.66 -0.13 -9.47
CA MET A 101 10.08 0.07 -10.80
C MET A 101 10.81 1.21 -11.50
N GLU A 102 10.92 1.14 -12.83
CA GLU A 102 11.54 2.21 -13.61
C GLU A 102 10.68 3.49 -13.56
N ASP A 103 11.34 4.62 -13.81
CA ASP A 103 10.68 5.95 -13.83
C ASP A 103 9.60 5.97 -14.91
N GLY A 104 8.35 5.94 -14.50
CA GLY A 104 7.17 5.96 -15.37
C GLY A 104 6.22 7.09 -14.99
N MET A 105 5.35 7.51 -15.91
CA MET A 105 4.28 8.46 -15.58
C MET A 105 3.43 7.89 -14.45
N LEU A 106 2.98 8.74 -13.52
CA LEU A 106 2.13 8.37 -12.38
C LEU A 106 0.90 7.54 -12.79
N ASP A 107 0.34 7.79 -13.98
CA ASP A 107 -0.79 7.04 -14.53
C ASP A 107 -0.44 5.57 -14.85
N ASN A 108 0.83 5.27 -15.05
CA ASN A 108 1.31 3.91 -15.31
C ASN A 108 1.63 3.14 -14.02
N PHE A 109 1.95 3.83 -12.93
CA PHE A 109 2.40 3.20 -11.69
C PHE A 109 1.36 2.23 -11.11
N ALA A 110 0.07 2.57 -11.14
CA ALA A 110 -0.98 1.64 -10.71
C ALA A 110 -1.00 0.36 -11.55
N ASN A 111 -0.83 0.47 -12.88
CA ASN A 111 -0.77 -0.70 -13.76
C ASN A 111 0.48 -1.55 -13.49
N GLU A 112 1.62 -0.92 -13.26
CA GLU A 112 2.87 -1.62 -12.93
C GLU A 112 2.75 -2.38 -11.61
N ILE A 113 2.15 -1.77 -10.58
CA ILE A 113 1.84 -2.45 -9.31
C ILE A 113 0.94 -3.67 -9.55
N LEU A 114 -0.12 -3.52 -10.33
CA LEU A 114 -1.04 -4.62 -10.63
C LEU A 114 -0.36 -5.73 -11.43
N ASN A 115 0.43 -5.39 -12.44
CA ASN A 115 1.19 -6.36 -13.24
C ASN A 115 2.20 -7.13 -12.37
N TYR A 116 2.95 -6.41 -11.54
CA TYR A 116 3.86 -7.02 -10.58
C TYR A 116 3.12 -7.94 -9.60
N SER A 117 2.02 -7.45 -9.03
CA SER A 117 1.20 -8.20 -8.08
C SER A 117 0.65 -9.50 -8.68
N ASN A 118 0.23 -9.46 -9.95
CA ASN A 118 -0.21 -10.64 -10.67
C ASN A 118 0.96 -11.60 -10.93
N THR A 119 2.13 -11.08 -11.32
CA THR A 119 3.33 -11.90 -11.60
C THR A 119 3.79 -12.66 -10.35
N VAL A 120 3.84 -11.99 -9.20
CA VAL A 120 4.22 -12.65 -7.93
C VAL A 120 3.08 -13.43 -7.30
N LYS A 121 1.87 -13.39 -7.87
CA LYS A 121 0.65 -13.99 -7.34
C LYS A 121 0.32 -13.47 -5.95
N ALA A 122 0.30 -12.15 -5.81
CA ALA A 122 -0.05 -11.49 -4.57
C ALA A 122 -1.47 -11.84 -4.12
N ASP A 123 -1.65 -11.87 -2.80
CA ASP A 123 -2.95 -12.13 -2.16
C ASP A 123 -3.57 -10.86 -1.59
N LEU A 124 -2.78 -9.79 -1.47
CA LEU A 124 -3.22 -8.51 -0.93
C LEU A 124 -2.33 -7.38 -1.45
N ILE A 125 -2.93 -6.23 -1.72
CA ILE A 125 -2.22 -4.97 -1.95
C ILE A 125 -2.55 -4.02 -0.80
N LEU A 126 -1.53 -3.46 -0.12
CA LEU A 126 -1.69 -2.46 0.93
C LEU A 126 -1.51 -1.06 0.35
N VAL A 127 -2.50 -0.20 0.50
CA VAL A 127 -2.45 1.19 0.04
C VAL A 127 -2.82 2.15 1.16
N MET A 128 -2.37 3.39 1.04
CA MET A 128 -2.70 4.46 1.96
C MET A 128 -3.74 5.39 1.32
N THR A 129 -4.78 5.74 2.06
CA THR A 129 -5.61 6.90 1.70
C THR A 129 -4.83 8.18 2.07
N HIS A 130 -5.04 9.26 1.33
CA HIS A 130 -4.38 10.52 1.62
C HIS A 130 -5.31 11.48 2.39
N THR A 131 -4.70 12.29 3.26
CA THR A 131 -5.36 13.47 3.81
C THR A 131 -4.84 14.68 3.04
N GLU A 132 -5.69 15.44 2.38
CA GLU A 132 -5.26 16.73 1.83
C GLU A 132 -4.99 17.73 2.97
N LYS A 133 -3.80 18.36 2.92
CA LYS A 133 -3.44 19.38 3.92
C LYS A 133 -4.46 20.53 3.90
N GLY A 134 -5.13 20.73 5.02
CA GLY A 134 -6.09 21.82 5.21
C GLY A 134 -7.57 21.47 4.98
N ILE A 135 -7.87 20.24 4.61
CA ILE A 135 -9.23 19.73 4.54
C ILE A 135 -9.34 18.60 5.57
N SER A 136 -10.32 18.66 6.45
CA SER A 136 -10.60 17.62 7.46
C SER A 136 -11.20 16.35 6.84
N GLU A 137 -11.30 16.27 5.51
CA GLU A 137 -11.86 15.14 4.80
C GLU A 137 -10.74 14.27 4.23
N LEU A 138 -10.81 12.98 4.52
CA LEU A 138 -9.98 11.96 3.91
C LEU A 138 -10.35 11.83 2.42
N ILE A 139 -9.36 11.98 1.55
CA ILE A 139 -9.53 11.78 0.12
C ILE A 139 -8.89 10.46 -0.25
N ILE A 140 -9.61 9.68 -1.04
CA ILE A 140 -9.02 8.50 -1.66
C ILE A 140 -8.07 9.01 -2.74
N GLY A 141 -6.75 8.91 -2.50
CA GLY A 141 -5.73 9.33 -3.44
C GLY A 141 -5.87 8.63 -4.80
N THR A 142 -5.41 9.29 -5.85
CA THR A 142 -5.52 8.81 -7.24
C THR A 142 -4.98 7.38 -7.41
N LEU A 143 -3.81 7.07 -6.82
CA LEU A 143 -3.22 5.74 -6.86
C LEU A 143 -4.13 4.69 -6.20
N THR A 144 -4.62 4.97 -4.99
CA THR A 144 -5.53 4.07 -4.27
C THR A 144 -6.79 3.82 -5.06
N GLN A 145 -7.39 4.89 -5.61
CA GLN A 145 -8.60 4.79 -6.42
C GLN A 145 -8.39 3.95 -7.68
N GLN A 146 -7.25 4.14 -8.36
CA GLN A 146 -6.90 3.35 -9.54
C GLN A 146 -6.70 1.87 -9.19
N LEU A 147 -5.97 1.55 -8.12
CA LEU A 147 -5.74 0.17 -7.67
C LEU A 147 -7.05 -0.51 -7.27
N VAL A 148 -7.89 0.15 -6.49
CA VAL A 148 -9.20 -0.37 -6.08
C VAL A 148 -10.12 -0.61 -7.28
N ASN A 149 -10.11 0.30 -8.27
CA ASN A 149 -10.95 0.16 -9.46
C ASN A 149 -10.46 -0.94 -10.41
N ARG A 150 -9.15 -1.01 -10.63
CA ARG A 150 -8.55 -1.87 -11.67
C ARG A 150 -8.18 -3.27 -11.18
N SER A 151 -7.97 -3.48 -9.87
CA SER A 151 -7.72 -4.81 -9.34
C SER A 151 -8.94 -5.70 -9.54
N GLU A 152 -8.79 -6.81 -10.28
CA GLU A 152 -9.90 -7.72 -10.60
C GLU A 152 -10.00 -8.89 -9.62
N SER A 153 -8.86 -9.40 -9.16
CA SER A 153 -8.78 -10.61 -8.35
C SER A 153 -8.03 -10.44 -7.03
N ILE A 154 -7.20 -9.38 -6.89
CA ILE A 154 -6.40 -9.17 -5.69
C ILE A 154 -7.12 -8.17 -4.79
N PRO A 155 -7.45 -8.52 -3.54
CA PRO A 155 -7.99 -7.58 -2.56
C PRO A 155 -7.06 -6.38 -2.34
N VAL A 156 -7.65 -5.21 -2.14
CA VAL A 156 -6.92 -3.98 -1.84
C VAL A 156 -7.32 -3.49 -0.45
N MET A 157 -6.35 -3.44 0.46
CA MET A 157 -6.53 -2.92 1.80
C MET A 157 -6.15 -1.45 1.84
N CYS A 158 -7.14 -0.61 2.11
CA CYS A 158 -7.00 0.83 2.24
C CYS A 158 -6.79 1.19 3.71
N ILE A 159 -5.67 1.82 4.02
CA ILE A 159 -5.27 2.21 5.38
C ILE A 159 -5.34 3.73 5.49
N HIS A 160 -5.94 4.22 6.56
CA HIS A 160 -5.99 5.64 6.85
C HIS A 160 -4.71 6.10 7.56
N PRO A 161 -4.14 7.25 7.17
CA PRO A 161 -3.03 7.82 7.92
C PRO A 161 -3.54 8.28 9.30
N HIS A 162 -2.78 7.95 10.33
CA HIS A 162 -2.99 8.53 11.65
C HIS A 162 -2.20 9.85 11.74
N GLU A 163 -2.77 10.85 12.39
CA GLU A 163 -2.01 12.06 12.73
C GLU A 163 -0.78 11.65 13.55
N THR A 164 0.37 12.23 13.18
CA THR A 164 1.66 11.94 13.81
C THR A 164 1.68 12.48 15.25
N GLY A 165 1.14 11.74 16.17
CA GLY A 165 1.08 11.98 17.60
C GLY A 165 1.14 10.68 18.42
N PHE A 166 1.02 9.53 17.75
CA PHE A 166 1.20 8.25 18.40
C PHE A 166 2.68 7.84 18.34
N ASN A 167 3.38 8.00 19.46
CA ASN A 167 4.63 7.31 19.72
C ASN A 167 4.34 5.81 19.69
N TYR A 168 4.78 5.12 18.64
CA TYR A 168 4.88 3.67 18.66
C TYR A 168 6.02 3.30 19.62
N ASN A 169 5.72 3.21 20.92
CA ASN A 169 6.55 2.52 21.86
C ASN A 169 6.21 1.02 21.74
N TYR A 170 7.04 0.27 21.05
CA TYR A 170 7.11 -1.19 21.11
C TYR A 170 8.39 -1.58 21.84
#